data_e8b5ec24c8ad6e66c9a4816ab7452a10
#
_entry.id   e8b5ec24c8ad6e66c9a4816ab7452a10
#
_cell.length_a   1.000
_cell.length_b   1.000
_cell.length_c   1.000
_cell.angle_alpha   90.00
_cell.angle_beta   90.00
_cell.angle_gamma   90.00
#
_symmetry.space_group_name_H-M   'P 1'
#
loop_
_entity.id
_entity.type
_entity.pdbx_description
1 polymer ?
#
loop_
_entity_poly.entity_id
_entity_poly.type
_entity_poly.pdbx_seq_one_letter_code
_entity_poly.pdbx_strand_id
1 'polypeptide(L)'
;KILGEARYEKAFHEVASLIDDDSARVSYFATIAAGHLGNPHDEVLAMLQRNNNDDVYLRHAGVVALANSQYPSALMNLSEHQSSAVRLVAVLALRKLQSPYLAEFLADKDISVATEAARAIHDVPIQESWDDLAATLPVAIGEPWQRRALSASQRLGLDSHFDEVIAFAANMENNQRMRVVALD
;
A
#
# COMPACT_ATOMS: atom_id res chain seq x y z
N LYS A 1 -21.22 -12.31 5.74
CA LYS A 1 -21.68 -10.92 5.58
C LYS A 1 -22.57 -10.50 6.75
N ILE A 2 -23.73 -11.13 6.97
CA ILE A 2 -24.67 -10.76 8.04
C ILE A 2 -23.99 -10.71 9.41
N LEU A 3 -23.19 -11.73 9.78
CA LEU A 3 -22.50 -11.77 11.08
C LEU A 3 -21.51 -10.62 11.27
N GLY A 4 -20.74 -10.29 10.23
CA GLY A 4 -19.79 -9.17 10.26
C GLY A 4 -20.49 -7.81 10.37
N GLU A 5 -21.57 -7.59 9.59
CA GLU A 5 -22.37 -6.37 9.64
C GLU A 5 -23.07 -6.19 10.99
N ALA A 6 -23.55 -7.29 11.58
CA ALA A 6 -24.16 -7.32 12.90
C ALA A 6 -23.14 -7.23 14.06
N ARG A 7 -21.84 -7.28 13.78
CA ARG A 7 -20.75 -7.33 14.77
C ARG A 7 -20.97 -8.39 15.86
N TYR A 8 -21.38 -9.59 15.44
CA TYR A 8 -21.59 -10.71 16.36
C TYR A 8 -20.27 -11.37 16.71
N GLU A 9 -19.51 -10.75 17.62
CA GLU A 9 -18.13 -11.12 18.01
C GLU A 9 -17.98 -12.58 18.44
N LYS A 10 -19.03 -13.20 18.99
CA LYS A 10 -19.01 -14.62 19.41
C LYS A 10 -18.78 -15.59 18.24
N ALA A 11 -19.02 -15.16 17.00
CA ALA A 11 -18.79 -15.98 15.80
C ALA A 11 -17.36 -15.79 15.22
N PHE A 12 -16.49 -15.04 15.90
CA PHE A 12 -15.17 -14.69 15.34
C PHE A 12 -14.35 -15.93 14.97
N HIS A 13 -14.20 -16.90 15.88
CA HIS A 13 -13.35 -18.06 15.64
C HIS A 13 -13.86 -18.96 14.51
N GLU A 14 -15.17 -19.19 14.47
CA GLU A 14 -15.79 -19.98 13.40
C GLU A 14 -15.70 -19.28 12.04
N VAL A 15 -15.85 -17.95 12.02
CA VAL A 15 -15.71 -17.17 10.78
C VAL A 15 -14.24 -17.10 10.35
N ALA A 16 -13.32 -16.90 11.28
CA ALA A 16 -11.88 -16.85 10.98
C ALA A 16 -11.37 -18.17 10.39
N SER A 17 -11.86 -19.32 10.87
CA SER A 17 -11.48 -20.62 10.30
C SER A 17 -11.90 -20.81 8.84
N LEU A 18 -12.92 -20.08 8.36
CA LEU A 18 -13.38 -20.11 6.97
C LEU A 18 -12.54 -19.23 6.03
N ILE A 19 -11.55 -18.51 6.53
CA ILE A 19 -10.59 -17.74 5.69
C ILE A 19 -9.77 -18.70 4.82
N ASP A 20 -9.56 -19.93 5.29
CA ASP A 20 -8.83 -20.97 4.58
C ASP A 20 -9.73 -21.96 3.80
N ASP A 21 -10.98 -21.58 3.53
CA ASP A 21 -11.91 -22.42 2.78
C ASP A 21 -11.48 -22.56 1.31
N ASP A 22 -11.64 -23.77 0.74
CA ASP A 22 -11.32 -24.08 -0.66
C ASP A 22 -12.09 -23.22 -1.67
N SER A 23 -13.28 -22.75 -1.28
CA SER A 23 -14.07 -21.81 -2.08
C SER A 23 -13.55 -20.37 -1.87
N ALA A 24 -12.93 -19.80 -2.90
CA ALA A 24 -12.50 -18.39 -2.87
C ALA A 24 -13.63 -17.42 -2.48
N ARG A 25 -14.88 -17.76 -2.80
CA ARG A 25 -16.03 -16.95 -2.43
C ARG A 25 -16.34 -17.04 -0.93
N VAL A 26 -16.20 -18.20 -0.32
CA VAL A 26 -16.37 -18.37 1.14
C VAL A 26 -15.22 -17.64 1.85
N SER A 27 -13.98 -17.90 1.44
CA SER A 27 -12.78 -17.23 1.96
C SER A 27 -12.91 -15.69 1.89
N TYR A 28 -13.35 -15.14 0.76
CA TYR A 28 -13.59 -13.70 0.59
C TYR A 28 -14.53 -13.12 1.65
N PHE A 29 -15.72 -13.72 1.79
CA PHE A 29 -16.70 -13.20 2.75
C PHE A 29 -16.32 -13.47 4.21
N ALA A 30 -15.63 -14.58 4.48
CA ALA A 30 -15.10 -14.90 5.80
C ALA A 30 -14.03 -13.88 6.22
N THR A 31 -13.08 -13.56 5.32
CA THR A 31 -12.02 -12.58 5.56
C THR A 31 -12.60 -11.20 5.94
N ILE A 32 -13.54 -10.69 5.16
CA ILE A 32 -14.17 -9.40 5.44
C ILE A 32 -14.93 -9.45 6.77
N ALA A 33 -15.72 -10.51 7.00
CA ALA A 33 -16.50 -10.64 8.22
C ALA A 33 -15.62 -10.76 9.46
N ALA A 34 -14.54 -11.55 9.41
CA ALA A 34 -13.59 -11.69 10.51
C ALA A 34 -12.93 -10.36 10.89
N GLY A 35 -12.54 -9.54 9.89
CA GLY A 35 -11.99 -8.20 10.12
C GLY A 35 -12.97 -7.21 10.76
N HIS A 36 -14.29 -7.47 10.70
CA HIS A 36 -15.30 -6.70 11.42
C HIS A 36 -15.60 -7.23 12.83
N LEU A 37 -15.32 -8.52 13.06
CA LEU A 37 -15.63 -9.21 14.32
C LEU A 37 -14.47 -9.16 15.32
N GLY A 38 -13.24 -9.05 14.83
CA GLY A 38 -12.05 -9.10 15.65
C GLY A 38 -10.77 -8.87 14.84
N ASN A 39 -9.67 -9.48 15.28
CA ASN A 39 -8.38 -9.36 14.63
C ASN A 39 -7.88 -10.70 14.05
N PRO A 40 -8.24 -11.03 12.79
CA PRO A 40 -7.81 -12.27 12.12
C PRO A 40 -6.42 -12.10 11.44
N HIS A 41 -5.44 -11.53 12.15
CA HIS A 41 -4.17 -11.13 11.57
C HIS A 41 -3.45 -12.31 10.87
N ASP A 42 -3.20 -13.37 11.61
CA ASP A 42 -2.40 -14.51 11.11
C ASP A 42 -3.12 -15.25 9.97
N GLU A 43 -4.43 -15.45 10.09
CA GLU A 43 -5.24 -16.11 9.08
C GLU A 43 -5.28 -15.30 7.78
N VAL A 44 -5.40 -13.96 7.89
CA VAL A 44 -5.39 -13.07 6.73
C VAL A 44 -4.02 -13.05 6.07
N LEU A 45 -2.93 -12.95 6.83
CA LEU A 45 -1.58 -12.99 6.25
C LEU A 45 -1.30 -14.33 5.55
N ALA A 46 -1.70 -15.46 6.16
CA ALA A 46 -1.56 -16.77 5.55
C ALA A 46 -2.35 -16.88 4.23
N MET A 47 -3.60 -16.41 4.20
CA MET A 47 -4.42 -16.35 2.99
C MET A 47 -3.75 -15.49 1.91
N LEU A 48 -3.25 -14.31 2.24
CA LEU A 48 -2.60 -13.41 1.29
C LEU A 48 -1.31 -14.00 0.72
N GLN A 49 -0.52 -14.71 1.53
CA GLN A 49 0.68 -15.43 1.07
C GLN A 49 0.32 -16.51 0.04
N ARG A 50 -0.71 -17.33 0.34
CA ARG A 50 -1.17 -18.39 -0.58
C ARG A 50 -1.75 -17.79 -1.86
N ASN A 51 -2.53 -16.74 -1.74
CA ASN A 51 -3.11 -16.03 -2.88
C ASN A 51 -2.04 -15.42 -3.79
N ASN A 52 -0.89 -15.03 -3.24
CA ASN A 52 0.23 -14.44 -3.98
C ASN A 52 -0.21 -13.39 -5.03
N ASN A 53 -1.23 -12.62 -4.70
CA ASN A 53 -1.82 -11.57 -5.54
C ASN A 53 -2.54 -12.05 -6.82
N ASP A 54 -2.80 -13.35 -6.98
CA ASP A 54 -3.47 -13.92 -8.16
C ASP A 54 -4.96 -13.57 -8.21
N ASP A 55 -5.68 -13.77 -7.09
CA ASP A 55 -7.08 -13.36 -6.98
C ASP A 55 -7.21 -11.95 -6.39
N VAL A 56 -7.68 -11.04 -7.22
CA VAL A 56 -7.88 -9.63 -6.83
C VAL A 56 -8.98 -9.44 -5.79
N TYR A 57 -9.96 -10.35 -5.72
CA TYR A 57 -11.03 -10.29 -4.72
C TYR A 57 -10.50 -10.70 -3.35
N LEU A 58 -9.69 -11.76 -3.25
CA LEU A 58 -9.04 -12.15 -2.00
C LEU A 58 -8.07 -11.07 -1.51
N ARG A 59 -7.30 -10.45 -2.42
CA ARG A 59 -6.49 -9.27 -2.09
C ARG A 59 -7.36 -8.16 -1.49
N HIS A 60 -8.47 -7.81 -2.14
CA HIS A 60 -9.39 -6.79 -1.65
C HIS A 60 -9.96 -7.13 -0.26
N ALA A 61 -10.35 -8.39 -0.05
CA ALA A 61 -10.83 -8.85 1.26
C ALA A 61 -9.77 -8.64 2.35
N GLY A 62 -8.52 -8.98 2.06
CA GLY A 62 -7.38 -8.73 2.96
C GLY A 62 -7.21 -7.25 3.29
N VAL A 63 -7.28 -6.36 2.28
CA VAL A 63 -7.23 -4.90 2.51
C VAL A 63 -8.33 -4.44 3.47
N VAL A 64 -9.56 -4.89 3.25
CA VAL A 64 -10.69 -4.52 4.10
C VAL A 64 -10.51 -5.05 5.52
N ALA A 65 -10.13 -6.33 5.66
CA ALA A 65 -9.94 -6.96 6.97
C ALA A 65 -8.84 -6.26 7.78
N LEU A 66 -7.65 -6.07 7.18
CA LEU A 66 -6.52 -5.43 7.87
C LEU A 66 -6.80 -3.96 8.20
N ALA A 67 -7.42 -3.21 7.30
CA ALA A 67 -7.78 -1.82 7.58
C ALA A 67 -8.84 -1.66 8.70
N ASN A 68 -9.66 -2.67 8.92
CA ASN A 68 -10.69 -2.64 9.97
C ASN A 68 -10.17 -3.14 11.33
N SER A 69 -9.20 -4.07 11.33
CA SER A 69 -8.76 -4.79 12.53
C SER A 69 -7.39 -4.38 13.05
N GLN A 70 -6.59 -3.63 12.26
CA GLN A 70 -5.23 -3.27 12.64
C GLN A 70 -5.06 -1.77 12.86
N TYR A 71 -4.15 -1.43 13.77
CA TYR A 71 -3.64 -0.07 13.88
C TYR A 71 -2.63 0.20 12.75
N PRO A 72 -2.54 1.44 12.24
CA PRO A 72 -1.59 1.79 11.17
C PRO A 72 -0.13 1.41 11.48
N SER A 73 0.31 1.52 12.73
CA SER A 73 1.66 1.10 13.14
C SER A 73 1.91 -0.41 13.01
N ALA A 74 0.89 -1.24 13.22
CA ALA A 74 1.00 -2.68 13.00
C ALA A 74 1.11 -3.02 11.51
N LEU A 75 0.39 -2.27 10.65
CA LEU A 75 0.49 -2.41 9.19
C LEU A 75 1.86 -1.95 8.67
N MET A 76 2.45 -0.91 9.25
CA MET A 76 3.80 -0.45 8.93
C MET A 76 4.84 -1.56 9.14
N ASN A 77 4.74 -2.33 10.23
CA ASN A 77 5.67 -3.43 10.51
C ASN A 77 5.64 -4.54 9.43
N LEU A 78 4.61 -4.59 8.60
CA LEU A 78 4.55 -5.52 7.46
C LEU A 78 5.48 -5.12 6.31
N SER A 79 6.15 -3.96 6.33
CA SER A 79 7.16 -3.56 5.35
C SER A 79 8.30 -4.57 5.25
N GLU A 80 8.65 -5.22 6.36
CA GLU A 80 9.68 -6.25 6.43
C GLU A 80 9.18 -7.67 6.09
N HIS A 81 7.90 -7.83 5.79
CA HIS A 81 7.33 -9.14 5.52
C HIS A 81 7.92 -9.75 4.23
N GLN A 82 8.19 -11.06 4.22
CA GLN A 82 8.84 -11.73 3.08
C GLN A 82 7.99 -11.69 1.80
N SER A 83 6.67 -11.88 1.91
CA SER A 83 5.75 -11.87 0.78
C SER A 83 5.45 -10.46 0.30
N SER A 84 5.74 -10.18 -0.98
CA SER A 84 5.37 -8.90 -1.61
C SER A 84 3.84 -8.72 -1.71
N ALA A 85 3.08 -9.80 -1.82
CA ALA A 85 1.62 -9.75 -1.80
C ALA A 85 1.08 -9.22 -0.46
N VAL A 86 1.67 -9.63 0.66
CA VAL A 86 1.33 -9.10 1.99
C VAL A 86 1.73 -7.63 2.11
N ARG A 87 2.95 -7.26 1.70
CA ARG A 87 3.41 -5.87 1.72
C ARG A 87 2.54 -4.97 0.87
N LEU A 88 2.13 -5.42 -0.33
CA LEU A 88 1.20 -4.68 -1.19
C LEU A 88 -0.14 -4.45 -0.51
N VAL A 89 -0.70 -5.45 0.18
CA VAL A 89 -1.96 -5.30 0.90
C VAL A 89 -1.82 -4.36 2.09
N ALA A 90 -0.68 -4.36 2.78
CA ALA A 90 -0.39 -3.37 3.82
C ALA A 90 -0.40 -1.93 3.27
N VAL A 91 0.25 -1.69 2.12
CA VAL A 91 0.19 -0.39 1.40
C VAL A 91 -1.25 0.01 1.10
N LEU A 92 -2.07 -0.90 0.55
CA LEU A 92 -3.46 -0.60 0.20
C LEU A 92 -4.34 -0.36 1.43
N ALA A 93 -4.07 -1.05 2.55
CA ALA A 93 -4.74 -0.83 3.82
C ALA A 93 -4.36 0.53 4.44
N LEU A 94 -3.08 0.87 4.46
CA LEU A 94 -2.59 2.18 4.91
C LEU A 94 -3.12 3.33 4.04
N ARG A 95 -3.23 3.12 2.72
CA ARG A 95 -3.88 4.07 1.81
C ARG A 95 -5.34 4.32 2.22
N LYS A 96 -6.08 3.27 2.51
CA LYS A 96 -7.48 3.36 2.98
C LYS A 96 -7.58 4.13 4.29
N LEU A 97 -6.59 4.01 5.16
CA LEU A 97 -6.49 4.70 6.44
C LEU A 97 -5.85 6.10 6.33
N GLN A 98 -5.41 6.49 5.14
CA GLN A 98 -4.71 7.77 4.88
C GLN A 98 -3.50 7.97 5.80
N SER A 99 -2.75 6.91 6.04
CA SER A 99 -1.67 6.90 7.03
C SER A 99 -0.32 7.33 6.44
N PRO A 100 0.44 8.20 7.12
CA PRO A 100 1.79 8.59 6.69
C PRO A 100 2.80 7.44 6.77
N TYR A 101 2.51 6.35 7.47
CA TYR A 101 3.36 5.14 7.48
C TYR A 101 3.54 4.49 6.10
N LEU A 102 2.83 4.97 5.07
CA LEU A 102 3.08 4.59 3.68
C LEU A 102 4.51 4.90 3.22
N ALA A 103 5.16 5.91 3.80
CA ALA A 103 6.54 6.28 3.48
C ALA A 103 7.53 5.13 3.66
N GLU A 104 7.32 4.24 4.63
CA GLU A 104 8.17 3.07 4.88
C GLU A 104 8.23 2.09 3.68
N PHE A 105 7.21 2.10 2.82
CA PHE A 105 7.14 1.24 1.65
C PHE A 105 7.72 1.86 0.38
N LEU A 106 8.17 3.12 0.43
CA LEU A 106 8.83 3.77 -0.72
C LEU A 106 10.19 3.14 -1.06
N ALA A 107 10.85 2.51 -0.08
CA ALA A 107 12.11 1.79 -0.25
C ALA A 107 11.92 0.27 -0.45
N ASP A 108 10.70 -0.20 -0.75
CA ASP A 108 10.43 -1.63 -0.91
C ASP A 108 11.27 -2.24 -2.04
N LYS A 109 11.82 -3.43 -1.80
CA LYS A 109 12.60 -4.20 -2.77
C LYS A 109 11.79 -4.65 -3.99
N ASP A 110 10.47 -4.75 -3.88
CA ASP A 110 9.55 -5.00 -4.98
C ASP A 110 9.06 -3.67 -5.55
N ILE A 111 9.45 -3.39 -6.78
CA ILE A 111 9.16 -2.13 -7.46
C ILE A 111 7.65 -1.86 -7.59
N SER A 112 6.83 -2.90 -7.63
CA SER A 112 5.37 -2.76 -7.70
C SER A 112 4.79 -2.25 -6.38
N VAL A 113 5.36 -2.71 -5.25
CA VAL A 113 4.98 -2.25 -3.90
C VAL A 113 5.40 -0.80 -3.71
N ALA A 114 6.66 -0.44 -4.02
CA ALA A 114 7.16 0.93 -3.92
C ALA A 114 6.38 1.89 -4.83
N THR A 115 6.06 1.48 -6.06
CA THR A 115 5.26 2.27 -6.99
C THR A 115 3.82 2.49 -6.48
N GLU A 116 3.22 1.48 -5.86
CA GLU A 116 1.87 1.63 -5.28
C GLU A 116 1.90 2.49 -4.01
N ALA A 117 2.98 2.45 -3.21
CA ALA A 117 3.18 3.36 -2.08
C ALA A 117 3.28 4.82 -2.56
N ALA A 118 4.11 5.09 -3.57
CA ALA A 118 4.22 6.41 -4.18
C ALA A 118 2.87 6.90 -4.74
N ARG A 119 2.11 5.99 -5.37
CA ARG A 119 0.77 6.26 -5.87
C ARG A 119 -0.21 6.56 -4.75
N ALA A 120 -0.17 5.81 -3.66
CA ALA A 120 -1.05 5.99 -2.52
C ALA A 120 -0.83 7.36 -1.86
N ILE A 121 0.43 7.74 -1.61
CA ILE A 121 0.79 9.02 -1.01
C ILE A 121 0.35 10.21 -1.86
N HIS A 122 0.57 10.12 -3.17
CA HIS A 122 0.26 11.23 -4.09
C HIS A 122 -1.23 11.35 -4.39
N ASP A 123 -1.92 10.25 -4.73
CA ASP A 123 -3.28 10.25 -5.25
C ASP A 123 -4.32 10.42 -4.13
N VAL A 124 -3.99 10.05 -2.87
CA VAL A 124 -4.80 10.29 -1.65
C VAL A 124 -4.12 11.37 -0.79
N PRO A 125 -3.81 12.51 -1.26
CA PRO A 125 -2.82 13.53 -0.86
C PRO A 125 -2.43 13.47 0.62
N ILE A 126 -1.57 12.51 0.98
CA ILE A 126 -1.03 12.34 2.35
C ILE A 126 0.16 13.28 2.49
N GLN A 127 -0.12 14.51 2.92
CA GLN A 127 0.84 15.62 2.92
C GLN A 127 2.07 15.34 3.79
N GLU A 128 1.88 14.65 4.90
CA GLU A 128 2.93 14.30 5.85
C GLU A 128 4.04 13.43 5.23
N SER A 129 3.75 12.75 4.11
CA SER A 129 4.71 11.88 3.40
C SER A 129 5.17 12.46 2.05
N TRP A 130 4.85 13.71 1.74
CA TRP A 130 5.29 14.30 0.47
C TRP A 130 6.78 14.53 0.40
N ASP A 131 7.43 14.88 1.51
CA ASP A 131 8.88 15.06 1.59
C ASP A 131 9.59 13.73 1.31
N ASP A 132 9.15 12.66 1.95
CA ASP A 132 9.66 11.31 1.70
C ASP A 132 9.47 10.89 0.24
N LEU A 133 8.30 11.17 -0.34
CA LEU A 133 8.02 10.85 -1.74
C LEU A 133 8.91 11.65 -2.69
N ALA A 134 9.10 12.95 -2.46
CA ALA A 134 9.97 13.81 -3.25
C ALA A 134 11.42 13.32 -3.21
N ALA A 135 11.92 12.97 -2.03
CA ALA A 135 13.27 12.44 -1.82
C ALA A 135 13.55 11.13 -2.59
N THR A 136 12.50 10.42 -3.03
CA THR A 136 12.69 9.20 -3.85
C THR A 136 13.06 9.47 -5.31
N LEU A 137 13.00 10.70 -5.80
CA LEU A 137 13.20 11.01 -7.22
C LEU A 137 14.49 10.40 -7.82
N PRO A 138 15.65 10.40 -7.15
CA PRO A 138 16.88 9.80 -7.69
C PRO A 138 16.82 8.28 -7.90
N VAL A 139 15.96 7.59 -7.17
CA VAL A 139 15.83 6.13 -7.19
C VAL A 139 14.50 5.65 -7.79
N ALA A 140 13.62 6.58 -8.15
CA ALA A 140 12.30 6.27 -8.70
C ALA A 140 12.40 5.57 -10.06
N ILE A 141 11.85 4.37 -10.16
CA ILE A 141 11.87 3.56 -11.37
C ILE A 141 10.53 3.66 -12.10
N GLY A 142 10.61 4.04 -13.38
CA GLY A 142 9.45 4.15 -14.26
C GLY A 142 8.65 5.44 -14.09
N GLU A 143 7.99 5.83 -15.18
CA GLU A 143 7.23 7.08 -15.28
C GLU A 143 6.17 7.26 -14.17
N PRO A 144 5.42 6.22 -13.76
CA PRO A 144 4.37 6.39 -12.75
C PRO A 144 4.91 6.87 -11.39
N TRP A 145 6.08 6.39 -10.97
CA TRP A 145 6.70 6.82 -9.72
C TRP A 145 7.40 8.17 -9.87
N GLN A 146 8.24 8.33 -10.90
CA GLN A 146 8.96 9.57 -11.19
C GLN A 146 8.03 10.79 -11.25
N ARG A 147 6.90 10.66 -11.95
CA ARG A 147 5.89 11.72 -12.05
C ARG A 147 5.34 12.13 -10.69
N ARG A 148 5.14 11.20 -9.78
CA ARG A 148 4.62 11.48 -8.44
C ARG A 148 5.65 12.10 -7.54
N ALA A 149 6.89 11.67 -7.62
CA ALA A 149 8.01 12.29 -6.90
C ALA A 149 8.22 13.75 -7.34
N LEU A 150 8.26 14.00 -8.67
CA LEU A 150 8.32 15.37 -9.22
C LEU A 150 7.13 16.22 -8.77
N SER A 151 5.92 15.69 -8.82
CA SER A 151 4.73 16.42 -8.36
C SER A 151 4.75 16.70 -6.86
N ALA A 152 5.33 15.81 -6.06
CA ALA A 152 5.52 16.05 -4.62
C ALA A 152 6.51 17.20 -4.38
N SER A 153 7.66 17.22 -5.08
CA SER A 153 8.63 18.31 -5.02
C SER A 153 7.99 19.65 -5.38
N GLN A 154 7.20 19.69 -6.46
CA GLN A 154 6.48 20.89 -6.89
C GLN A 154 5.46 21.38 -5.86
N ARG A 155 4.69 20.48 -5.25
CA ARG A 155 3.68 20.82 -4.23
C ARG A 155 4.29 21.34 -2.94
N LEU A 156 5.46 20.83 -2.57
CA LEU A 156 6.19 21.29 -1.40
C LEU A 156 6.72 22.72 -1.60
N GLY A 157 7.08 23.09 -2.84
CA GLY A 157 7.62 24.39 -3.16
C GLY A 157 8.91 24.70 -2.38
N LEU A 158 9.62 23.66 -1.96
CA LEU A 158 10.81 23.78 -1.12
C LEU A 158 12.07 23.72 -1.98
N ASP A 159 13.01 24.61 -1.70
CA ASP A 159 14.34 24.60 -2.31
C ASP A 159 15.10 23.28 -2.02
N SER A 160 14.69 22.53 -0.99
CA SER A 160 15.32 21.29 -0.54
C SER A 160 15.38 20.17 -1.59
N HIS A 161 14.47 20.17 -2.57
CA HIS A 161 14.45 19.16 -3.63
C HIS A 161 14.83 19.70 -5.02
N PHE A 162 15.22 20.97 -5.13
CA PHE A 162 15.59 21.56 -6.42
C PHE A 162 16.84 20.93 -7.03
N ASP A 163 17.82 20.61 -6.22
CA ASP A 163 19.07 20.00 -6.71
C ASP A 163 18.80 18.62 -7.32
N GLU A 164 17.94 17.81 -6.70
CA GLU A 164 17.52 16.50 -7.22
C GLU A 164 16.69 16.64 -8.50
N VAL A 165 15.78 17.61 -8.56
CA VAL A 165 14.96 17.88 -9.75
C VAL A 165 15.85 18.35 -10.90
N ILE A 166 16.81 19.26 -10.67
CA ILE A 166 17.77 19.73 -11.67
C ILE A 166 18.66 18.57 -12.15
N ALA A 167 19.20 17.77 -11.23
CA ALA A 167 20.01 16.60 -11.55
C ALA A 167 19.22 15.58 -12.39
N PHE A 168 17.95 15.33 -12.03
CA PHE A 168 17.06 14.46 -12.79
C PHE A 168 16.82 14.98 -14.22
N ALA A 169 16.53 16.27 -14.37
CA ALA A 169 16.30 16.91 -15.67
C ALA A 169 17.54 16.91 -16.56
N ALA A 170 18.72 17.11 -15.97
CA ALA A 170 20.02 17.14 -16.68
C ALA A 170 20.49 15.75 -17.14
N ASN A 171 20.07 14.68 -16.44
CA ASN A 171 20.53 13.32 -16.75
C ASN A 171 19.89 12.81 -18.05
N MET A 172 20.72 12.62 -19.09
CA MET A 172 20.29 12.18 -20.43
C MET A 172 19.79 10.73 -20.47
N GLU A 173 20.07 9.92 -19.47
CA GLU A 173 19.57 8.55 -19.35
C GLU A 173 18.11 8.49 -18.89
N ASN A 174 17.62 9.57 -18.26
CA ASN A 174 16.24 9.67 -17.87
C ASN A 174 15.31 9.86 -19.09
N ASN A 175 14.10 9.34 -18.98
CA ASN A 175 13.09 9.48 -20.03
C ASN A 175 12.89 10.95 -20.39
N GLN A 176 13.02 11.28 -21.69
CA GLN A 176 12.92 12.66 -22.19
C GLN A 176 11.63 13.36 -21.73
N ARG A 177 10.49 12.66 -21.74
CA ARG A 177 9.21 13.22 -21.31
C ARG A 177 9.22 13.60 -19.83
N MET A 178 9.84 12.77 -18.98
CA MET A 178 9.94 13.07 -17.55
C MET A 178 10.91 14.20 -17.26
N ARG A 179 11.99 14.32 -18.05
CA ARG A 179 12.91 15.45 -17.97
C ARG A 179 12.22 16.78 -18.30
N VAL A 180 11.33 16.78 -19.28
CA VAL A 180 10.49 17.96 -19.60
C VAL A 180 9.56 18.29 -18.42
N VAL A 181 8.90 17.29 -17.86
CA VAL A 181 8.03 17.50 -16.67
C VAL A 181 8.79 18.07 -15.48
N ALA A 182 10.07 17.76 -15.34
CA ALA A 182 10.91 18.29 -14.26
C ALA A 182 11.30 19.77 -14.48
N LEU A 183 11.15 20.30 -15.70
CA LEU A 183 11.50 21.69 -16.07
C LEU A 183 10.26 22.62 -16.15
N ASP A 184 9.05 22.06 -16.14
CA ASP A 184 7.77 22.79 -16.16
C ASP A 184 7.34 23.20 -14.74
#